data_a1303745ad5ee516635e07a169abdf3e
#
_entry.id   a1303745ad5ee516635e07a169abdf3e
#
_cell.length_a   1.000
_cell.length_b   1.000
_cell.length_c   1.000
_cell.angle_alpha   90.00
_cell.angle_beta   90.00
_cell.angle_gamma   90.00
#
_symmetry.space_group_name_H-M   'P 1'
#
loop_
_entity.id
_entity.type
_entity.pdbx_description
1 polymer ?
#
loop_
_entity_poly.entity_id
_entity_poly.type
_entity_poly.pdbx_seq_one_letter_code
_entity_poly.pdbx_strand_id
1 'polypeptide(L)'
;VLFLRPYQDEAADFLYERDRAMILAPVGAGKTAITLTAMQDMLANGVVKRFLVLAPKRVCTDVWPVEQPKWASDVPLAVAVGTPKERGAALRSKAQIVVSNYDNIQWLAEQALDFDAIVFDELTRLKNPSGTRFKALLKVLEPMRVRWGLTGSFTSNGLEDVFGQCKIVDQSLLGRSKGAFMQQYFVLINKEFGEWAPRVGALAKVMERIKPATYVLEAGEYADKLPPLHVIEVRCDLDDRKPYEKMKKDFQALDVTAINAGVVTGKLQQMASGFVYDTRKEASDIPGKFIVTQTPVWFSSHKFDRLEELLNENQRANTIIAYTYQEELAELKRRYPHAQTLDDKEAIQRWNEGRVELLLVHPKSAGHGLNLQFGGCKIIFLSLPWSLELYEQTIGRLHRSGQKHDVWCYVMLTNKTVDEKIWGALHDKRAIADIAMEELK
;
A
#
# COMPACT_ATOMS: atom_id res chain seq x y z
N VAL A 1 -10.55 28.66 -10.01
CA VAL A 1 -10.51 28.33 -8.56
C VAL A 1 -11.03 26.90 -8.44
N LEU A 2 -10.23 26.01 -7.85
CA LEU A 2 -10.67 24.67 -7.49
C LEU A 2 -11.42 24.74 -6.16
N PHE A 3 -12.51 24.01 -6.05
CA PHE A 3 -13.28 23.90 -4.80
C PHE A 3 -13.28 22.45 -4.33
N LEU A 4 -13.23 22.26 -3.02
CA LEU A 4 -13.46 20.96 -2.44
C LEU A 4 -14.91 20.52 -2.74
N ARG A 5 -15.12 19.22 -2.81
CA ARG A 5 -16.48 18.65 -2.83
C ARG A 5 -17.06 18.73 -1.42
N PRO A 6 -18.39 18.76 -1.23
CA PRO A 6 -19.00 18.88 0.09
C PRO A 6 -18.42 17.93 1.14
N TYR A 7 -18.27 16.64 0.80
CA TYR A 7 -17.69 15.66 1.73
C TYR A 7 -16.20 15.90 2.05
N GLN A 8 -15.45 16.51 1.10
CA GLN A 8 -14.04 16.86 1.35
C GLN A 8 -13.95 18.07 2.28
N ASP A 9 -14.89 18.99 2.15
CA ASP A 9 -14.99 20.16 3.00
C ASP A 9 -15.32 19.77 4.45
N GLU A 10 -16.34 18.92 4.63
CA GLU A 10 -16.67 18.34 5.94
C GLU A 10 -15.50 17.57 6.57
N ALA A 11 -14.75 16.81 5.76
CA ALA A 11 -13.57 16.11 6.24
C ALA A 11 -12.42 17.06 6.63
N ALA A 12 -12.27 18.18 5.92
CA ALA A 12 -11.29 19.22 6.28
C ALA A 12 -11.67 19.93 7.59
N ASP A 13 -12.95 20.24 7.76
CA ASP A 13 -13.50 20.80 9.02
C ASP A 13 -13.28 19.83 10.19
N PHE A 14 -13.53 18.52 9.97
CA PHE A 14 -13.28 17.49 10.98
C PHE A 14 -11.82 17.46 11.45
N LEU A 15 -10.86 17.60 10.54
CA LEU A 15 -9.43 17.70 10.88
C LEU A 15 -9.14 19.00 11.63
N TYR A 16 -9.65 20.13 11.15
CA TYR A 16 -9.43 21.45 11.75
C TYR A 16 -9.88 21.52 13.22
N GLU A 17 -11.02 20.89 13.53
CA GLU A 17 -11.61 20.88 14.86
C GLU A 17 -10.91 19.94 15.85
N ARG A 18 -9.97 19.08 15.41
CA ARG A 18 -9.41 18.00 16.24
C ARG A 18 -7.90 17.96 16.21
N ASP A 19 -7.30 17.96 17.40
CA ASP A 19 -5.85 17.75 17.54
C ASP A 19 -5.44 16.32 17.17
N ARG A 20 -6.34 15.35 17.37
CA ARG A 20 -6.12 13.92 17.09
C ARG A 20 -7.24 13.42 16.20
N ALA A 21 -6.91 13.11 14.97
CA ALA A 21 -7.92 12.70 13.99
C ALA A 21 -7.36 11.72 12.95
N MET A 22 -8.25 10.92 12.40
CA MET A 22 -7.97 9.99 11.30
C MET A 22 -9.01 10.16 10.20
N ILE A 23 -8.55 10.12 8.96
CA ILE A 23 -9.43 10.06 7.77
C ILE A 23 -9.33 8.67 7.17
N LEU A 24 -10.44 7.94 7.19
CA LEU A 24 -10.61 6.68 6.49
C LEU A 24 -11.30 6.95 5.16
N ALA A 25 -10.55 6.90 4.08
CA ALA A 25 -11.06 7.24 2.76
C ALA A 25 -10.37 6.40 1.67
N PRO A 26 -11.08 5.94 0.65
CA PRO A 26 -10.52 5.16 -0.43
C PRO A 26 -9.43 5.92 -1.21
N VAL A 27 -8.68 5.18 -2.02
CA VAL A 27 -7.67 5.75 -2.92
C VAL A 27 -8.36 6.68 -3.92
N GLY A 28 -7.80 7.87 -4.13
CA GLY A 28 -8.36 8.86 -5.05
C GLY A 28 -9.47 9.75 -4.48
N ALA A 29 -9.89 9.57 -3.24
CA ALA A 29 -10.91 10.39 -2.58
C ALA A 29 -10.46 11.84 -2.26
N GLY A 30 -9.20 12.19 -2.53
CA GLY A 30 -8.70 13.54 -2.33
C GLY A 30 -8.16 13.80 -0.91
N LYS A 31 -7.69 12.78 -0.20
CA LYS A 31 -7.11 12.93 1.15
C LYS A 31 -6.08 14.05 1.26
N THR A 32 -5.21 14.20 0.25
CA THR A 32 -4.18 15.26 0.22
C THR A 32 -4.79 16.65 0.13
N ALA A 33 -5.82 16.82 -0.71
CA ALA A 33 -6.55 18.10 -0.85
C ALA A 33 -7.25 18.49 0.46
N ILE A 34 -7.97 17.54 1.06
CA ILE A 34 -8.62 17.68 2.38
C ILE A 34 -7.62 18.17 3.43
N THR A 35 -6.48 17.48 3.51
CA THR A 35 -5.45 17.75 4.51
C THR A 35 -4.77 19.10 4.29
N LEU A 36 -4.44 19.45 3.05
CA LEU A 36 -3.84 20.74 2.70
C LEU A 36 -4.76 21.91 3.02
N THR A 37 -6.07 21.77 2.78
CA THR A 37 -7.06 22.79 3.14
C THR A 37 -7.11 23.00 4.66
N ALA A 38 -7.23 21.92 5.43
CA ALA A 38 -7.22 22.00 6.89
C ALA A 38 -5.90 22.58 7.45
N MET A 39 -4.76 22.22 6.86
CA MET A 39 -3.45 22.78 7.22
C MET A 39 -3.39 24.29 6.97
N GLN A 40 -3.83 24.73 5.80
CA GLN A 40 -3.85 26.15 5.45
C GLN A 40 -4.64 26.97 6.48
N ASP A 41 -5.81 26.49 6.86
CA ASP A 41 -6.67 27.16 7.84
C ASP A 41 -6.03 27.20 9.24
N MET A 42 -5.43 26.11 9.69
CA MET A 42 -4.70 26.07 10.97
C MET A 42 -3.50 27.00 11.01
N LEU A 43 -2.74 27.07 9.92
CA LEU A 43 -1.58 27.96 9.79
C LEU A 43 -2.00 29.43 9.70
N ALA A 44 -3.03 29.74 8.92
CA ALA A 44 -3.57 31.09 8.78
C ALA A 44 -4.13 31.64 10.10
N ASN A 45 -4.77 30.79 10.89
CA ASN A 45 -5.33 31.15 12.20
C ASN A 45 -4.29 31.04 13.35
N GLY A 46 -3.04 30.70 13.07
CA GLY A 46 -1.98 30.59 14.06
C GLY A 46 -2.16 29.45 15.07
N VAL A 47 -3.03 28.49 14.80
CA VAL A 47 -3.28 27.31 15.66
C VAL A 47 -2.08 26.37 15.63
N VAL A 48 -1.44 26.24 14.46
CA VAL A 48 -0.23 25.48 14.21
C VAL A 48 0.78 26.38 13.52
N LYS A 49 2.06 26.25 13.85
CA LYS A 49 3.15 27.01 13.23
C LYS A 49 3.78 26.26 12.08
N ARG A 50 3.95 24.92 12.24
CA ARG A 50 4.67 24.10 11.29
C ARG A 50 4.21 22.65 11.31
N PHE A 51 3.99 22.09 10.13
CA PHE A 51 3.62 20.68 9.92
C PHE A 51 4.80 19.85 9.41
N LEU A 52 4.99 18.68 10.00
CA LEU A 52 5.73 17.59 9.41
C LEU A 52 4.76 16.61 8.76
N VAL A 53 5.00 16.21 7.53
CA VAL A 53 4.24 15.17 6.85
C VAL A 53 5.15 13.96 6.63
N LEU A 54 4.72 12.79 7.08
CA LEU A 54 5.35 11.52 6.75
C LEU A 54 4.51 10.80 5.72
N ALA A 55 5.11 10.50 4.57
CA ALA A 55 4.45 9.84 3.45
C ALA A 55 5.38 8.82 2.79
N PRO A 56 4.88 7.94 1.93
CA PRO A 56 5.71 7.14 1.04
C PRO A 56 6.57 8.02 0.11
N LYS A 57 7.78 7.56 -0.24
CA LYS A 57 8.77 8.38 -0.94
C LYS A 57 8.22 9.08 -2.20
N ARG A 58 7.51 8.35 -3.08
CA ARG A 58 6.91 8.93 -4.29
C ARG A 58 5.79 9.93 -3.98
N VAL A 59 5.05 9.72 -2.92
CA VAL A 59 4.02 10.68 -2.49
C VAL A 59 4.66 12.00 -2.05
N CYS A 60 5.82 11.92 -1.36
CA CYS A 60 6.58 13.11 -0.97
C CYS A 60 7.04 13.95 -2.17
N THR A 61 7.46 13.30 -3.27
CA THR A 61 8.04 13.97 -4.44
C THR A 61 7.02 14.32 -5.52
N ASP A 62 6.00 13.46 -5.71
CA ASP A 62 5.14 13.50 -6.90
C ASP A 62 3.70 13.92 -6.59
N VAL A 63 3.28 13.93 -5.31
CA VAL A 63 1.90 14.27 -4.91
C VAL A 63 1.84 15.57 -4.12
N TRP A 64 2.46 15.63 -2.95
CA TRP A 64 2.39 16.80 -2.07
C TRP A 64 2.84 18.10 -2.75
N PRO A 65 3.98 18.14 -3.47
CA PRO A 65 4.41 19.36 -4.16
C PRO A 65 3.50 19.77 -5.34
N VAL A 66 2.82 18.79 -5.95
CA VAL A 66 1.90 19.03 -7.08
C VAL A 66 0.52 19.50 -6.61
N GLU A 67 0.07 18.99 -5.47
CA GLU A 67 -1.23 19.34 -4.89
C GLU A 67 -1.19 20.63 -4.06
N GLN A 68 -0.05 20.95 -3.40
CA GLN A 68 0.06 22.13 -2.55
C GLN A 68 -0.28 23.44 -3.28
N PRO A 69 0.20 23.73 -4.51
CA PRO A 69 -0.17 24.97 -5.20
C PRO A 69 -1.65 25.10 -5.56
N LYS A 70 -2.38 23.95 -5.58
CA LYS A 70 -3.80 23.92 -5.91
C LYS A 70 -4.69 24.20 -4.70
N TRP A 71 -4.29 23.72 -3.51
CA TRP A 71 -5.12 23.66 -2.32
C TRP A 71 -4.61 24.50 -1.15
N ALA A 72 -3.34 24.90 -1.17
CA ALA A 72 -2.69 25.70 -0.14
C ALA A 72 -1.58 26.56 -0.77
N SER A 73 -1.91 27.35 -1.79
CA SER A 73 -0.93 28.12 -2.60
C SER A 73 -0.04 29.06 -1.78
N ASP A 74 -0.58 29.62 -0.72
CA ASP A 74 0.10 30.59 0.13
C ASP A 74 0.96 29.96 1.24
N VAL A 75 0.97 28.62 1.33
CA VAL A 75 1.69 27.87 2.36
C VAL A 75 2.95 27.23 1.77
N PRO A 76 4.15 27.73 2.09
CA PRO A 76 5.40 27.17 1.56
C PRO A 76 5.61 25.72 1.99
N LEU A 77 5.95 24.85 1.02
CA LEU A 77 6.25 23.44 1.23
C LEU A 77 7.69 23.12 0.84
N ALA A 78 8.37 22.29 1.63
CA ALA A 78 9.69 21.73 1.32
C ALA A 78 9.69 20.21 1.40
N VAL A 79 10.46 19.58 0.51
CA VAL A 79 10.57 18.10 0.45
C VAL A 79 11.90 17.66 1.05
N ALA A 80 11.86 16.96 2.17
CA ALA A 80 13.01 16.42 2.90
C ALA A 80 13.28 14.95 2.48
N VAL A 81 13.64 14.76 1.21
CA VAL A 81 14.00 13.48 0.59
C VAL A 81 15.37 13.61 -0.07
N GLY A 82 16.09 12.53 -0.30
CA GLY A 82 17.41 12.53 -0.91
C GLY A 82 18.57 12.41 0.10
N THR A 83 19.66 13.11 -0.14
CA THR A 83 20.86 13.08 0.71
C THR A 83 20.61 13.73 2.08
N PRO A 84 21.40 13.41 3.13
CA PRO A 84 21.29 14.09 4.43
C PRO A 84 21.43 15.61 4.35
N LYS A 85 22.22 16.11 3.40
CA LYS A 85 22.40 17.57 3.17
C LYS A 85 21.11 18.21 2.65
N GLU A 86 20.47 17.58 1.65
CA GLU A 86 19.21 18.05 1.06
C GLU A 86 18.06 18.00 2.08
N ARG A 87 17.93 16.88 2.83
CA ARG A 87 16.94 16.74 3.89
C ARG A 87 17.14 17.77 5.00
N GLY A 88 18.38 17.99 5.42
CA GLY A 88 18.73 19.00 6.42
C GLY A 88 18.42 20.43 5.96
N ALA A 89 18.65 20.74 4.68
CA ALA A 89 18.28 22.03 4.11
C ALA A 89 16.76 22.23 4.14
N ALA A 90 15.96 21.21 3.77
CA ALA A 90 14.51 21.29 3.83
C ALA A 90 13.98 21.49 5.27
N LEU A 91 14.53 20.78 6.26
CA LEU A 91 14.14 20.96 7.67
C LEU A 91 14.43 22.38 8.20
N ARG A 92 15.55 22.96 7.81
CA ARG A 92 15.96 24.34 8.22
C ARG A 92 15.32 25.44 7.38
N SER A 93 14.60 25.09 6.32
CA SER A 93 13.90 26.07 5.49
C SER A 93 12.80 26.81 6.25
N LYS A 94 12.31 27.92 5.70
CA LYS A 94 11.14 28.64 6.24
C LYS A 94 9.80 28.00 5.82
N ALA A 95 9.83 26.82 5.21
CA ALA A 95 8.62 26.13 4.79
C ALA A 95 7.76 25.76 6.01
N GLN A 96 6.48 26.05 5.93
CA GLN A 96 5.51 25.72 6.99
C GLN A 96 5.05 24.27 6.90
N ILE A 97 5.15 23.64 5.73
CA ILE A 97 4.94 22.21 5.55
C ILE A 97 6.25 21.58 5.10
N VAL A 98 6.74 20.57 5.81
CA VAL A 98 7.89 19.77 5.40
C VAL A 98 7.46 18.33 5.23
N VAL A 99 7.68 17.77 4.05
CA VAL A 99 7.29 16.41 3.70
C VAL A 99 8.51 15.50 3.65
N SER A 100 8.50 14.40 4.40
CA SER A 100 9.58 13.40 4.42
C SER A 100 9.04 11.99 4.33
N ASN A 101 9.86 11.04 3.88
CA ASN A 101 9.42 9.67 3.76
C ASN A 101 9.70 8.84 5.01
N TYR A 102 8.91 7.78 5.20
CA TYR A 102 9.00 6.89 6.36
C TYR A 102 10.38 6.26 6.58
N ASP A 103 11.19 6.09 5.54
CA ASP A 103 12.55 5.54 5.66
C ASP A 103 13.51 6.49 6.37
N ASN A 104 13.18 7.79 6.43
CA ASN A 104 13.97 8.80 7.10
C ASN A 104 13.67 8.96 8.60
N ILE A 105 12.73 8.20 9.17
CA ILE A 105 12.29 8.37 10.57
C ILE A 105 13.45 8.28 11.58
N GLN A 106 14.36 7.33 11.41
CA GLN A 106 15.51 7.19 12.30
C GLN A 106 16.42 8.42 12.25
N TRP A 107 16.69 8.90 11.03
CA TRP A 107 17.46 10.13 10.85
C TRP A 107 16.72 11.36 11.39
N LEU A 108 15.41 11.47 11.17
CA LEU A 108 14.60 12.56 11.75
C LEU A 108 14.64 12.58 13.27
N ALA A 109 14.65 11.41 13.91
CA ALA A 109 14.71 11.29 15.36
C ALA A 109 16.04 11.78 15.98
N GLU A 110 17.06 11.96 15.16
CA GLU A 110 18.37 12.51 15.54
C GLU A 110 18.48 14.02 15.28
N GLN A 111 17.47 14.63 14.64
CA GLN A 111 17.47 16.06 14.33
C GLN A 111 16.77 16.88 15.40
N ALA A 112 17.14 18.15 15.53
CA ALA A 112 16.34 19.12 16.26
C ALA A 112 15.12 19.50 15.39
N LEU A 113 13.94 18.97 15.75
CA LEU A 113 12.70 19.19 15.04
C LEU A 113 11.91 20.35 15.66
N ASP A 114 11.49 21.29 14.85
CA ASP A 114 10.66 22.44 15.22
C ASP A 114 9.30 22.31 14.51
N PHE A 115 8.51 21.32 14.94
CA PHE A 115 7.15 21.07 14.46
C PHE A 115 6.22 20.87 15.64
N ASP A 116 5.04 21.47 15.58
CA ASP A 116 3.97 21.32 16.56
C ASP A 116 2.80 20.45 16.04
N ALA A 117 2.88 20.05 14.77
CA ALA A 117 1.91 19.18 14.13
C ALA A 117 2.57 18.14 13.20
N ILE A 118 1.93 16.98 13.08
CA ILE A 118 2.36 15.91 12.16
C ILE A 118 1.17 15.26 11.47
N VAL A 119 1.37 14.92 10.20
CA VAL A 119 0.44 14.11 9.40
C VAL A 119 1.13 12.83 8.96
N PHE A 120 0.44 11.72 9.13
CA PHE A 120 0.84 10.40 8.67
C PHE A 120 0.02 10.03 7.43
N ASP A 121 0.58 10.29 6.25
CA ASP A 121 -0.04 9.87 4.99
C ASP A 121 0.30 8.40 4.72
N GLU A 122 -0.72 7.57 4.50
CA GLU A 122 -0.65 6.11 4.47
C GLU A 122 -0.30 5.52 5.86
N LEU A 123 -1.22 5.72 6.79
CA LEU A 123 -1.07 5.33 8.21
C LEU A 123 -0.79 3.83 8.42
N THR A 124 -1.16 2.97 7.48
CA THR A 124 -0.85 1.53 7.46
C THR A 124 0.65 1.23 7.55
N ARG A 125 1.52 2.17 7.20
CA ARG A 125 2.98 2.07 7.39
C ARG A 125 3.41 1.96 8.85
N LEU A 126 2.54 2.36 9.77
CA LEU A 126 2.77 2.40 11.22
C LEU A 126 1.95 1.35 12.01
N LYS A 127 1.40 0.35 11.35
CA LYS A 127 0.61 -0.71 11.97
C LYS A 127 1.39 -1.58 12.97
N ASN A 128 2.71 -1.71 12.81
CA ASN A 128 3.57 -2.48 13.71
C ASN A 128 4.23 -1.60 14.78
N PRO A 129 3.71 -1.56 16.02
CA PRO A 129 4.25 -0.72 17.10
C PRO A 129 5.56 -1.24 17.69
N SER A 130 5.98 -2.47 17.36
CA SER A 130 7.23 -3.07 17.82
C SER A 130 8.43 -2.70 16.94
N GLY A 131 8.18 -2.18 15.73
CA GLY A 131 9.20 -1.81 14.76
C GLY A 131 10.12 -0.69 15.25
N THR A 132 11.39 -0.73 14.82
CA THR A 132 12.39 0.29 15.18
C THR A 132 11.98 1.69 14.75
N ARG A 133 11.39 1.84 13.54
CA ARG A 133 10.87 3.11 13.03
C ARG A 133 9.76 3.69 13.93
N PHE A 134 8.82 2.85 14.35
CA PHE A 134 7.72 3.27 15.24
C PHE A 134 8.27 3.78 16.58
N LYS A 135 9.21 3.05 17.18
CA LYS A 135 9.84 3.44 18.46
C LYS A 135 10.65 4.73 18.33
N ALA A 136 11.37 4.92 17.23
CA ALA A 136 12.10 6.15 16.95
C ALA A 136 11.15 7.35 16.81
N LEU A 137 10.05 7.15 16.09
CA LEU A 137 9.04 8.18 15.87
C LEU A 137 8.38 8.62 17.18
N LEU A 138 8.05 7.68 18.09
CA LEU A 138 7.45 8.03 19.40
C LEU A 138 8.28 9.02 20.20
N LYS A 139 9.61 9.00 20.06
CA LYS A 139 10.52 9.90 20.80
C LYS A 139 10.39 11.36 20.37
N VAL A 140 10.01 11.61 19.12
CA VAL A 140 9.92 12.96 18.54
C VAL A 140 8.51 13.52 18.52
N LEU A 141 7.50 12.73 18.88
CA LEU A 141 6.10 13.14 18.82
C LEU A 141 5.63 14.01 20.01
N GLU A 142 6.39 14.06 21.11
CA GLU A 142 5.95 14.74 22.34
C GLU A 142 5.55 16.21 22.10
N PRO A 143 6.34 17.04 21.39
CA PRO A 143 5.99 18.42 21.11
C PRO A 143 4.88 18.58 20.05
N MET A 144 4.55 17.52 19.30
CA MET A 144 3.59 17.56 18.21
C MET A 144 2.18 17.32 18.75
N ARG A 145 1.51 18.42 19.12
CA ARG A 145 0.15 18.40 19.67
C ARG A 145 -0.85 17.86 18.65
N VAL A 146 -0.83 18.38 17.43
CA VAL A 146 -1.69 17.95 16.34
C VAL A 146 -1.12 16.73 15.66
N ARG A 147 -1.91 15.64 15.55
CA ARG A 147 -1.51 14.39 14.89
C ARG A 147 -2.67 13.86 14.07
N TRP A 148 -2.54 13.89 12.76
CA TRP A 148 -3.54 13.38 11.83
C TRP A 148 -3.03 12.16 11.09
N GLY A 149 -3.90 11.18 10.90
CA GLY A 149 -3.61 9.96 10.15
C GLY A 149 -4.55 9.81 8.95
N LEU A 150 -3.97 9.48 7.79
CA LEU A 150 -4.73 9.24 6.57
C LEU A 150 -4.55 7.77 6.16
N THR A 151 -5.64 7.08 5.92
CA THR A 151 -5.61 5.65 5.57
C THR A 151 -6.74 5.27 4.61
N GLY A 152 -6.49 4.24 3.80
CA GLY A 152 -7.54 3.60 3.01
C GLY A 152 -8.22 2.45 3.73
N SER A 153 -7.58 1.90 4.77
CA SER A 153 -8.13 0.80 5.58
C SER A 153 -7.40 0.69 6.91
N PHE A 154 -8.12 0.42 7.99
CA PHE A 154 -7.54 0.07 9.28
C PHE A 154 -7.19 -1.42 9.40
N THR A 155 -7.88 -2.28 8.66
CA THR A 155 -7.90 -3.74 8.86
C THR A 155 -7.38 -4.52 7.64
N SER A 156 -6.52 -3.91 6.83
CA SER A 156 -6.05 -4.48 5.56
C SER A 156 -5.41 -5.88 5.65
N ASN A 157 -4.86 -6.25 6.82
CA ASN A 157 -4.36 -7.61 7.07
C ASN A 157 -5.03 -8.27 8.28
N GLY A 158 -5.96 -7.60 8.93
CA GLY A 158 -6.70 -8.06 10.09
C GLY A 158 -6.87 -7.00 11.17
N LEU A 159 -7.71 -7.29 12.17
CA LEU A 159 -8.06 -6.33 13.24
C LEU A 159 -6.84 -5.87 14.06
N GLU A 160 -5.79 -6.66 14.18
CA GLU A 160 -4.61 -6.28 14.95
C GLU A 160 -3.84 -5.08 14.36
N ASP A 161 -3.97 -4.83 13.05
CA ASP A 161 -3.32 -3.72 12.36
C ASP A 161 -3.81 -2.34 12.85
N VAL A 162 -5.02 -2.29 13.41
CA VAL A 162 -5.63 -1.06 13.92
C VAL A 162 -4.84 -0.47 15.08
N PHE A 163 -4.30 -1.33 15.96
CA PHE A 163 -3.65 -0.88 17.20
C PHE A 163 -2.47 0.07 16.96
N GLY A 164 -1.56 -0.28 16.07
CA GLY A 164 -0.38 0.56 15.77
C GLY A 164 -0.77 1.89 15.14
N GLN A 165 -1.73 1.86 14.22
CA GLN A 165 -2.25 3.04 13.53
C GLN A 165 -2.91 4.03 14.52
N CYS A 166 -3.74 3.55 15.42
CA CYS A 166 -4.37 4.40 16.44
C CYS A 166 -3.34 4.88 17.47
N LYS A 167 -2.43 4.02 17.92
CA LYS A 167 -1.44 4.37 18.94
C LYS A 167 -0.57 5.55 18.54
N ILE A 168 -0.19 5.67 17.27
CA ILE A 168 0.67 6.77 16.83
C ILE A 168 -0.08 8.11 16.79
N VAL A 169 -1.36 8.08 16.49
CA VAL A 169 -2.22 9.27 16.47
C VAL A 169 -2.68 9.62 17.88
N ASP A 170 -3.33 8.68 18.56
CA ASP A 170 -3.86 8.86 19.89
C ASP A 170 -3.84 7.56 20.72
N GLN A 171 -2.99 7.52 21.73
CA GLN A 171 -2.85 6.37 22.62
C GLN A 171 -4.08 6.15 23.52
N SER A 172 -4.96 7.12 23.68
CA SER A 172 -6.15 6.99 24.53
C SER A 172 -7.23 6.12 23.90
N LEU A 173 -7.24 5.98 22.57
CA LEU A 173 -8.26 5.22 21.85
C LEU A 173 -8.24 3.72 22.18
N LEU A 174 -7.09 3.08 22.02
CA LEU A 174 -6.92 1.62 22.20
C LEU A 174 -5.89 1.24 23.28
N GLY A 175 -5.38 2.23 24.02
CA GLY A 175 -4.41 2.04 25.08
C GLY A 175 -2.95 2.01 24.60
N ARG A 176 -2.02 1.89 25.57
CA ARG A 176 -0.57 1.99 25.33
C ARG A 176 0.10 0.67 25.02
N SER A 177 -0.49 -0.46 25.43
CA SER A 177 0.12 -1.78 25.35
C SER A 177 -0.55 -2.67 24.30
N LYS A 178 0.22 -3.10 23.29
CA LYS A 178 -0.27 -4.11 22.32
C LYS A 178 -0.65 -5.42 23.02
N GLY A 179 0.10 -5.83 24.04
CA GLY A 179 -0.23 -7.05 24.82
C GLY A 179 -1.60 -6.97 25.48
N ALA A 180 -1.92 -5.84 26.14
CA ALA A 180 -3.23 -5.62 26.75
C ALA A 180 -4.35 -5.59 25.68
N PHE A 181 -4.12 -4.93 24.54
CA PHE A 181 -5.07 -4.93 23.43
C PHE A 181 -5.32 -6.35 22.89
N MET A 182 -4.26 -7.16 22.70
CA MET A 182 -4.40 -8.54 22.26
C MET A 182 -5.19 -9.39 23.27
N GLN A 183 -4.90 -9.28 24.58
CA GLN A 183 -5.63 -10.01 25.62
C GLN A 183 -7.11 -9.60 25.69
N GLN A 184 -7.41 -8.33 25.45
CA GLN A 184 -8.80 -7.80 25.51
C GLN A 184 -9.64 -8.25 24.31
N TYR A 185 -9.09 -8.18 23.11
CA TYR A 185 -9.85 -8.33 21.87
C TYR A 185 -9.57 -9.64 21.11
N PHE A 186 -8.59 -10.42 21.53
CA PHE A 186 -8.20 -11.65 20.86
C PHE A 186 -8.18 -12.84 21.83
N VAL A 187 -8.18 -14.04 21.28
CA VAL A 187 -7.95 -15.30 21.98
C VAL A 187 -6.75 -16.00 21.36
N LEU A 188 -5.87 -16.53 22.19
CA LEU A 188 -4.72 -17.31 21.74
C LEU A 188 -5.21 -18.71 21.33
N ILE A 189 -5.21 -19.00 20.04
CA ILE A 189 -5.68 -20.27 19.47
C ILE A 189 -4.56 -21.30 19.35
N ASN A 190 -3.33 -20.86 19.19
CA ASN A 190 -2.18 -21.74 19.16
C ASN A 190 -1.02 -21.10 19.95
N LYS A 191 -0.72 -21.68 21.11
CA LYS A 191 0.30 -21.19 22.03
C LYS A 191 1.72 -21.44 21.49
N GLU A 192 1.93 -22.53 20.78
CA GLU A 192 3.24 -22.93 20.27
C GLU A 192 3.72 -21.97 19.16
N PHE A 193 2.80 -21.53 18.30
CA PHE A 193 3.09 -20.59 17.21
C PHE A 193 2.67 -19.15 17.50
N GLY A 194 2.14 -18.89 18.71
CA GLY A 194 1.71 -17.54 19.10
C GLY A 194 0.56 -16.99 18.22
N GLU A 195 -0.35 -17.86 17.78
CA GLU A 195 -1.41 -17.51 16.86
C GLU A 195 -2.65 -17.03 17.62
N TRP A 196 -3.16 -15.86 17.22
CA TRP A 196 -4.30 -15.20 17.84
C TRP A 196 -5.46 -15.06 16.86
N ALA A 197 -6.68 -15.21 17.34
CA ALA A 197 -7.90 -14.92 16.58
C ALA A 197 -8.73 -13.84 17.30
N PRO A 198 -9.42 -12.96 16.57
CA PRO A 198 -10.33 -11.99 17.19
C PRO A 198 -11.46 -12.68 17.97
N ARG A 199 -11.80 -12.12 19.11
CA ARG A 199 -12.99 -12.55 19.86
C ARG A 199 -14.26 -12.16 19.10
N VAL A 200 -15.35 -12.88 19.35
CA VAL A 200 -16.67 -12.50 18.82
C VAL A 200 -17.01 -11.08 19.24
N GLY A 201 -17.40 -10.24 18.27
CA GLY A 201 -17.72 -8.83 18.48
C GLY A 201 -16.51 -7.91 18.74
N ALA A 202 -15.28 -8.40 18.64
CA ALA A 202 -14.09 -7.57 18.86
C ALA A 202 -13.98 -6.45 17.84
N LEU A 203 -14.30 -6.72 16.57
CA LEU A 203 -14.25 -5.70 15.49
C LEU A 203 -15.15 -4.52 15.82
N ALA A 204 -16.44 -4.76 16.11
CA ALA A 204 -17.41 -3.70 16.46
C ALA A 204 -16.93 -2.86 17.65
N LYS A 205 -16.46 -3.52 18.73
CA LYS A 205 -15.96 -2.82 19.92
C LYS A 205 -14.74 -1.95 19.65
N VAL A 206 -13.82 -2.40 18.80
CA VAL A 206 -12.64 -1.61 18.42
C VAL A 206 -13.05 -0.43 17.55
N MET A 207 -13.95 -0.63 16.57
CA MET A 207 -14.44 0.43 15.70
C MET A 207 -15.21 1.50 16.51
N GLU A 208 -16.09 1.10 17.44
CA GLU A 208 -16.78 2.01 18.34
C GLU A 208 -15.81 2.92 19.12
N ARG A 209 -14.69 2.38 19.58
CA ARG A 209 -13.70 3.16 20.34
C ARG A 209 -12.94 4.17 19.49
N ILE A 210 -12.68 3.90 18.24
CA ILE A 210 -11.93 4.80 17.35
C ILE A 210 -12.83 5.76 16.57
N LYS A 211 -14.14 5.48 16.51
CA LYS A 211 -15.13 6.30 15.79
C LYS A 211 -15.08 7.81 16.12
N PRO A 212 -14.97 8.25 17.38
CA PRO A 212 -14.95 9.69 17.70
C PRO A 212 -13.77 10.46 17.09
N ALA A 213 -12.66 9.76 16.82
CA ALA A 213 -11.45 10.33 16.22
C ALA A 213 -11.34 10.04 14.72
N THR A 214 -12.35 9.43 14.09
CA THR A 214 -12.27 8.95 12.71
C THR A 214 -13.40 9.56 11.87
N TYR A 215 -13.03 10.26 10.80
CA TYR A 215 -13.95 10.61 9.72
C TYR A 215 -13.91 9.51 8.66
N VAL A 216 -15.06 8.95 8.33
CA VAL A 216 -15.21 7.93 7.31
C VAL A 216 -15.83 8.55 6.07
N LEU A 217 -15.11 8.49 4.96
CA LEU A 217 -15.63 8.93 3.68
C LEU A 217 -16.44 7.79 3.06
N GLU A 218 -17.73 8.00 2.87
CA GLU A 218 -18.61 6.98 2.33
C GLU A 218 -18.34 6.71 0.84
N ALA A 219 -18.36 5.44 0.46
CA ALA A 219 -18.20 5.04 -0.94
C ALA A 219 -19.29 5.64 -1.84
N GLY A 220 -20.52 5.83 -1.34
CA GLY A 220 -21.63 6.43 -2.07
C GLY A 220 -21.43 7.89 -2.45
N GLU A 221 -20.81 8.69 -1.58
CA GLU A 221 -20.52 10.10 -1.85
C GLU A 221 -19.42 10.28 -2.91
N TYR A 222 -18.57 9.26 -3.06
CA TYR A 222 -17.44 9.24 -3.95
C TYR A 222 -17.67 8.38 -5.21
N ALA A 223 -18.37 7.25 -5.09
CA ALA A 223 -18.53 6.24 -6.14
C ALA A 223 -19.46 6.64 -7.29
N ASP A 224 -20.41 7.55 -7.05
CA ASP A 224 -21.39 7.97 -8.07
C ASP A 224 -20.80 8.57 -9.36
N LYS A 225 -19.48 8.73 -9.40
CA LYS A 225 -18.76 9.33 -10.53
C LYS A 225 -17.63 8.44 -11.09
N LEU A 226 -17.45 7.24 -10.56
CA LEU A 226 -16.51 6.29 -11.11
C LEU A 226 -17.23 5.36 -12.11
N PRO A 227 -16.59 5.04 -13.23
CA PRO A 227 -17.13 4.02 -14.12
C PRO A 227 -17.12 2.64 -13.43
N PRO A 228 -17.91 1.69 -13.90
CA PRO A 228 -17.94 0.34 -13.37
C PRO A 228 -16.54 -0.31 -13.31
N LEU A 229 -16.31 -1.10 -12.27
CA LEU A 229 -15.15 -1.98 -12.13
C LEU A 229 -15.58 -3.43 -12.31
N HIS A 230 -15.05 -4.07 -13.33
CA HIS A 230 -15.30 -5.48 -13.62
C HIS A 230 -14.06 -6.29 -13.21
N VAL A 231 -14.25 -7.25 -12.30
CA VAL A 231 -13.20 -8.16 -11.87
C VAL A 231 -13.46 -9.54 -12.44
N ILE A 232 -12.51 -10.05 -13.22
CA ILE A 232 -12.64 -11.31 -13.98
C ILE A 232 -11.53 -12.25 -13.59
N GLU A 233 -11.88 -13.45 -13.11
CA GLU A 233 -10.92 -14.54 -12.90
C GLU A 233 -10.51 -15.14 -14.25
N VAL A 234 -9.23 -15.21 -14.49
CA VAL A 234 -8.64 -15.89 -15.66
C VAL A 234 -7.87 -17.11 -15.16
N ARG A 235 -8.46 -18.28 -15.36
CA ARG A 235 -7.92 -19.53 -14.85
C ARG A 235 -7.05 -20.21 -15.89
N CYS A 236 -5.96 -20.86 -15.41
CA CYS A 236 -5.04 -21.67 -16.20
C CYS A 236 -4.53 -22.85 -15.38
N ASP A 237 -3.97 -23.85 -16.05
CA ASP A 237 -3.44 -25.05 -15.43
C ASP A 237 -1.94 -25.17 -15.66
N LEU A 238 -1.20 -25.68 -14.67
CA LEU A 238 0.22 -26.02 -14.83
C LEU A 238 0.40 -27.08 -15.93
N ASP A 239 1.42 -26.91 -16.77
CA ASP A 239 1.79 -27.90 -17.80
C ASP A 239 2.14 -29.25 -17.18
N ASP A 240 2.87 -29.23 -16.06
CA ASP A 240 3.14 -30.41 -15.22
C ASP A 240 2.94 -30.03 -13.73
N ARG A 241 2.05 -30.73 -13.06
CA ARG A 241 1.75 -30.52 -11.63
C ARG A 241 2.71 -31.25 -10.68
N LYS A 242 3.43 -32.25 -11.14
CA LYS A 242 4.27 -33.09 -10.28
C LYS A 242 5.28 -32.28 -9.44
N PRO A 243 6.02 -31.33 -10.01
CA PRO A 243 6.93 -30.50 -9.22
C PRO A 243 6.21 -29.72 -8.13
N TYR A 244 5.03 -29.16 -8.41
CA TYR A 244 4.23 -28.40 -7.45
C TYR A 244 3.77 -29.27 -6.28
N GLU A 245 3.19 -30.44 -6.55
CA GLU A 245 2.71 -31.36 -5.52
C GLU A 245 3.88 -31.94 -4.70
N LYS A 246 5.03 -32.19 -5.33
CA LYS A 246 6.24 -32.62 -4.64
C LYS A 246 6.75 -31.55 -3.67
N MET A 247 6.84 -30.29 -4.10
CA MET A 247 7.21 -29.18 -3.21
C MET A 247 6.26 -29.04 -2.04
N LYS A 248 4.96 -29.15 -2.30
CA LYS A 248 3.92 -29.05 -1.27
C LYS A 248 3.99 -30.16 -0.23
N LYS A 249 4.31 -31.39 -0.64
CA LYS A 249 4.35 -32.57 0.23
C LYS A 249 5.70 -32.75 0.91
N ASP A 250 6.78 -32.66 0.15
CA ASP A 250 8.12 -33.08 0.55
C ASP A 250 9.05 -31.89 0.86
N PHE A 251 8.57 -30.66 0.67
CA PHE A 251 9.33 -29.42 0.76
C PHE A 251 10.54 -29.37 -0.19
N GLN A 252 10.51 -30.19 -1.23
CA GLN A 252 11.58 -30.27 -2.23
C GLN A 252 11.00 -30.59 -3.62
N ALA A 253 11.44 -29.88 -4.64
CA ALA A 253 11.20 -30.19 -6.04
C ALA A 253 12.24 -29.48 -6.94
N LEU A 254 12.54 -30.03 -8.11
CA LEU A 254 13.45 -29.42 -9.11
C LEU A 254 14.81 -29.05 -8.52
N ASP A 255 15.34 -29.90 -7.62
CA ASP A 255 16.58 -29.69 -6.85
C ASP A 255 16.57 -28.48 -5.90
N VAL A 256 15.40 -27.90 -5.67
CA VAL A 256 15.16 -26.78 -4.74
C VAL A 256 14.50 -27.30 -3.48
N THR A 257 15.02 -26.88 -2.32
CA THR A 257 14.51 -27.27 -1.00
C THR A 257 13.96 -26.06 -0.25
N ALA A 258 12.83 -26.24 0.45
CA ALA A 258 12.28 -25.26 1.38
C ALA A 258 12.54 -25.71 2.81
N ILE A 259 13.11 -24.83 3.63
CA ILE A 259 13.59 -25.15 4.98
C ILE A 259 12.49 -25.14 6.04
N ASN A 260 11.33 -24.56 5.78
CA ASN A 260 10.16 -24.53 6.66
C ASN A 260 8.87 -24.18 5.91
N ALA A 261 7.73 -24.28 6.58
CA ALA A 261 6.41 -24.04 6.01
C ALA A 261 6.21 -22.63 5.43
N GLY A 262 6.79 -21.61 6.05
CA GLY A 262 6.72 -20.22 5.53
C GLY A 262 7.47 -20.06 4.20
N VAL A 263 8.64 -20.69 4.09
CA VAL A 263 9.43 -20.72 2.84
C VAL A 263 8.70 -21.53 1.76
N VAL A 264 8.04 -22.64 2.14
CA VAL A 264 7.22 -23.44 1.20
C VAL A 264 6.15 -22.59 0.55
N THR A 265 5.38 -21.80 1.33
CA THR A 265 4.31 -20.96 0.80
C THR A 265 4.84 -19.98 -0.26
N GLY A 266 5.98 -19.33 0.00
CA GLY A 266 6.61 -18.44 -0.98
C GLY A 266 7.07 -19.17 -2.25
N LYS A 267 7.63 -20.37 -2.11
CA LYS A 267 8.02 -21.19 -3.26
C LYS A 267 6.83 -21.71 -4.05
N LEU A 268 5.76 -22.12 -3.39
CA LEU A 268 4.51 -22.51 -4.05
C LEU A 268 3.89 -21.36 -4.86
N GLN A 269 4.02 -20.12 -4.39
CA GLN A 269 3.55 -18.96 -5.14
C GLN A 269 4.40 -18.71 -6.40
N GLN A 270 5.73 -18.86 -6.32
CA GLN A 270 6.60 -18.83 -7.48
C GLN A 270 6.22 -19.94 -8.47
N MET A 271 6.01 -21.17 -7.97
CA MET A 271 5.64 -22.32 -8.78
C MET A 271 4.26 -22.18 -9.44
N ALA A 272 3.33 -21.46 -8.82
CA ALA A 272 2.05 -21.12 -9.47
C ALA A 272 2.25 -20.21 -10.69
N SER A 273 3.36 -19.48 -10.78
CA SER A 273 3.76 -18.70 -11.96
C SER A 273 4.68 -19.49 -12.92
N GLY A 274 4.97 -20.76 -12.63
CA GLY A 274 5.72 -21.67 -13.52
C GLY A 274 7.22 -21.75 -13.27
N PHE A 275 7.75 -21.09 -12.23
CA PHE A 275 9.17 -21.13 -11.87
C PHE A 275 9.36 -21.22 -10.36
N VAL A 276 10.59 -21.51 -9.93
CA VAL A 276 10.98 -21.44 -8.52
C VAL A 276 12.44 -20.95 -8.41
N TYR A 277 12.76 -20.11 -7.44
CA TYR A 277 14.16 -19.73 -7.19
C TYR A 277 14.91 -20.85 -6.43
N ASP A 278 16.02 -21.32 -6.99
CA ASP A 278 17.07 -21.96 -6.20
C ASP A 278 17.87 -20.87 -5.48
N THR A 279 17.83 -20.89 -4.14
CA THR A 279 18.47 -19.87 -3.32
C THR A 279 19.68 -20.47 -2.61
N ARG A 280 20.88 -20.04 -2.97
CA ARG A 280 22.15 -20.44 -2.36
C ARG A 280 22.70 -19.32 -1.51
N LYS A 281 23.26 -19.69 -0.36
CA LYS A 281 23.95 -18.77 0.55
C LYS A 281 25.39 -19.20 0.66
N GLU A 282 26.30 -18.34 0.26
CA GLU A 282 27.74 -18.55 0.37
C GLU A 282 28.34 -17.53 1.34
N ALA A 283 29.33 -17.93 2.11
CA ALA A 283 30.04 -17.02 2.98
C ALA A 283 30.77 -15.97 2.13
N SER A 284 30.64 -14.69 2.50
CA SER A 284 31.43 -13.63 1.85
C SER A 284 32.80 -13.49 2.54
N ASP A 285 33.72 -12.77 1.89
CA ASP A 285 35.03 -12.42 2.47
C ASP A 285 34.94 -11.54 3.72
N ILE A 286 33.75 -11.02 4.02
CA ILE A 286 33.48 -10.21 5.22
C ILE A 286 32.86 -11.11 6.29
N PRO A 287 33.49 -11.28 7.46
CA PRO A 287 32.95 -12.11 8.55
C PRO A 287 31.51 -11.76 8.90
N GLY A 288 30.64 -12.77 8.95
CA GLY A 288 29.22 -12.61 9.28
C GLY A 288 28.33 -12.12 8.15
N LYS A 289 28.87 -11.89 6.93
CA LYS A 289 28.08 -11.60 5.73
C LYS A 289 27.98 -12.82 4.81
N PHE A 290 26.84 -12.96 4.16
CA PHE A 290 26.57 -13.99 3.17
C PHE A 290 26.21 -13.34 1.83
N ILE A 291 26.71 -13.95 0.76
CA ILE A 291 26.24 -13.68 -0.61
C ILE A 291 25.05 -14.60 -0.85
N VAL A 292 23.92 -14.03 -1.22
CA VAL A 292 22.69 -14.77 -1.53
C VAL A 292 22.48 -14.71 -3.03
N THR A 293 22.61 -15.86 -3.68
CA THR A 293 22.35 -16.01 -5.12
C THR A 293 21.00 -16.69 -5.32
N GLN A 294 20.19 -16.14 -6.22
CA GLN A 294 18.88 -16.69 -6.59
C GLN A 294 18.88 -17.00 -8.08
N THR A 295 18.75 -18.25 -8.43
CA THR A 295 18.68 -18.72 -9.81
C THR A 295 17.29 -19.25 -10.11
N PRO A 296 16.56 -18.72 -11.10
CA PRO A 296 15.23 -19.22 -11.44
C PRO A 296 15.32 -20.58 -12.15
N VAL A 297 14.45 -21.49 -11.75
CA VAL A 297 14.27 -22.80 -12.39
C VAL A 297 12.85 -22.84 -12.94
N TRP A 298 12.72 -22.75 -14.26
CA TRP A 298 11.45 -22.79 -14.98
C TRP A 298 11.00 -24.22 -15.26
N PHE A 299 9.70 -24.48 -15.16
CA PHE A 299 9.10 -25.78 -15.46
C PHE A 299 7.74 -25.69 -16.16
N SER A 300 7.13 -24.49 -16.27
CA SER A 300 5.86 -24.29 -16.93
C SER A 300 5.74 -22.85 -17.45
N SER A 301 5.20 -22.66 -18.65
CA SER A 301 4.93 -21.35 -19.25
C SER A 301 3.45 -20.96 -19.23
N HIS A 302 2.58 -21.83 -18.74
CA HIS A 302 1.12 -21.78 -18.79
C HIS A 302 0.53 -20.40 -18.53
N LYS A 303 1.00 -19.69 -17.51
CA LYS A 303 0.45 -18.39 -17.10
C LYS A 303 0.79 -17.30 -18.11
N PHE A 304 1.99 -17.34 -18.67
CA PHE A 304 2.42 -16.40 -19.70
C PHE A 304 1.79 -16.68 -21.07
N ASP A 305 1.52 -17.93 -21.38
CA ASP A 305 0.83 -18.32 -22.60
C ASP A 305 -0.64 -17.90 -22.51
N ARG A 306 -1.28 -18.08 -21.36
CA ARG A 306 -2.63 -17.58 -21.12
C ARG A 306 -2.70 -16.04 -21.12
N LEU A 307 -1.64 -15.37 -20.63
CA LEU A 307 -1.51 -13.91 -20.71
C LEU A 307 -1.50 -13.44 -22.17
N GLU A 308 -0.73 -14.10 -23.04
CA GLU A 308 -0.68 -13.77 -24.48
C GLU A 308 -2.03 -13.91 -25.15
N GLU A 309 -2.76 -15.00 -24.86
CA GLU A 309 -4.15 -15.17 -25.32
C GLU A 309 -5.05 -14.05 -24.85
N LEU A 310 -5.01 -13.70 -23.55
CA LEU A 310 -5.82 -12.65 -22.97
C LEU A 310 -5.53 -11.25 -23.59
N LEU A 311 -4.26 -10.95 -23.86
CA LEU A 311 -3.87 -9.70 -24.52
C LEU A 311 -4.44 -9.64 -25.94
N ASN A 312 -4.42 -10.75 -26.67
CA ASN A 312 -5.00 -10.85 -28.01
C ASN A 312 -6.54 -10.77 -27.98
N GLU A 313 -7.22 -11.44 -27.03
CA GLU A 313 -8.66 -11.32 -26.80
C GLU A 313 -9.07 -9.85 -26.51
N ASN A 314 -8.22 -9.12 -25.82
CA ASN A 314 -8.40 -7.70 -25.52
C ASN A 314 -7.91 -6.75 -26.63
N GLN A 315 -7.64 -7.26 -27.83
CA GLN A 315 -7.23 -6.49 -29.01
C GLN A 315 -5.97 -5.63 -28.76
N ARG A 316 -5.08 -6.11 -27.92
CA ARG A 316 -3.84 -5.40 -27.55
C ARG A 316 -4.06 -3.97 -27.03
N ALA A 317 -5.21 -3.71 -26.42
CA ALA A 317 -5.46 -2.42 -25.80
C ALA A 317 -4.46 -2.12 -24.67
N ASN A 318 -4.16 -0.85 -24.45
CA ASN A 318 -3.25 -0.40 -23.39
C ASN A 318 -3.60 -1.04 -22.04
N THR A 319 -2.67 -1.80 -21.49
CA THR A 319 -2.91 -2.65 -20.32
C THR A 319 -1.77 -2.52 -19.30
N ILE A 320 -2.14 -2.38 -18.02
CA ILE A 320 -1.22 -2.53 -16.91
C ILE A 320 -1.08 -4.03 -16.59
N ILE A 321 0.15 -4.53 -16.49
CA ILE A 321 0.42 -5.88 -16.00
C ILE A 321 1.10 -5.76 -14.64
N ALA A 322 0.40 -6.23 -13.59
CA ALA A 322 0.91 -6.28 -12.23
C ALA A 322 1.64 -7.62 -11.98
N TYR A 323 2.89 -7.54 -11.53
CA TYR A 323 3.74 -8.69 -11.23
C TYR A 323 4.29 -8.62 -9.81
N THR A 324 4.71 -9.76 -9.25
CA THR A 324 5.23 -9.85 -7.88
C THR A 324 6.74 -10.14 -7.83
N TYR A 325 7.25 -10.94 -8.77
CA TYR A 325 8.63 -11.41 -8.77
C TYR A 325 9.46 -10.79 -9.89
N GLN A 326 10.78 -10.61 -9.61
CA GLN A 326 11.71 -10.08 -10.62
C GLN A 326 11.83 -11.00 -11.84
N GLU A 327 11.68 -12.31 -11.64
CA GLU A 327 11.69 -13.26 -12.73
C GLU A 327 10.47 -13.13 -13.65
N GLU A 328 9.30 -12.82 -13.08
CA GLU A 328 8.13 -12.49 -13.88
C GLU A 328 8.37 -11.23 -14.73
N LEU A 329 9.02 -10.21 -14.15
CA LEU A 329 9.41 -9.01 -14.90
C LEU A 329 10.39 -9.33 -16.01
N ALA A 330 11.40 -10.18 -15.75
CA ALA A 330 12.40 -10.58 -16.74
C ALA A 330 11.74 -11.30 -17.92
N GLU A 331 10.85 -12.24 -17.64
CA GLU A 331 10.11 -12.98 -18.67
C GLU A 331 9.14 -12.08 -19.44
N LEU A 332 8.45 -11.16 -18.77
CA LEU A 332 7.59 -10.16 -19.43
C LEU A 332 8.38 -9.27 -20.39
N LYS A 333 9.55 -8.79 -19.98
CA LYS A 333 10.43 -7.98 -20.84
C LYS A 333 11.00 -8.79 -22.02
N ARG A 334 11.27 -10.07 -21.80
CA ARG A 334 11.73 -10.97 -22.86
C ARG A 334 10.65 -11.20 -23.92
N ARG A 335 9.40 -11.42 -23.50
CA ARG A 335 8.25 -11.63 -24.41
C ARG A 335 7.76 -10.33 -25.05
N TYR A 336 7.81 -9.22 -24.29
CA TYR A 336 7.32 -7.91 -24.71
C TYR A 336 8.43 -6.85 -24.57
N PRO A 337 9.42 -6.81 -25.50
CA PRO A 337 10.55 -5.86 -25.41
C PRO A 337 10.13 -4.39 -25.43
N HIS A 338 8.93 -4.08 -25.95
CA HIS A 338 8.37 -2.72 -26.01
C HIS A 338 7.66 -2.31 -24.70
N ALA A 339 7.42 -3.25 -23.78
CA ALA A 339 6.79 -2.96 -22.51
C ALA A 339 7.67 -2.04 -21.64
N GLN A 340 7.04 -1.12 -20.93
CA GLN A 340 7.71 -0.16 -20.05
C GLN A 340 7.40 -0.42 -18.60
N THR A 341 8.28 0.01 -17.72
CA THR A 341 8.10 -0.01 -16.27
C THR A 341 7.90 1.42 -15.76
N LEU A 342 7.48 1.58 -14.51
CA LEU A 342 7.35 2.90 -13.87
C LEU A 342 8.70 3.64 -13.69
N ASP A 343 9.83 2.93 -13.81
CA ASP A 343 11.17 3.49 -13.66
C ASP A 343 11.76 3.96 -15.00
N ASP A 344 11.12 3.62 -16.12
CA ASP A 344 11.55 4.09 -17.44
C ASP A 344 11.23 5.59 -17.58
N LYS A 345 12.15 6.30 -18.25
CA LYS A 345 12.02 7.75 -18.42
C LYS A 345 10.72 8.12 -19.11
N GLU A 346 9.97 9.03 -18.51
CA GLU A 346 8.68 9.54 -19.02
C GLU A 346 7.58 8.46 -19.23
N ALA A 347 7.76 7.25 -18.66
CA ALA A 347 6.81 6.15 -18.87
C ALA A 347 5.39 6.52 -18.46
N ILE A 348 5.22 7.20 -17.33
CA ILE A 348 3.90 7.64 -16.82
C ILE A 348 3.27 8.65 -17.76
N GLN A 349 4.05 9.62 -18.28
CA GLN A 349 3.55 10.59 -19.22
C GLN A 349 3.13 9.92 -20.53
N ARG A 350 4.02 9.09 -21.10
CA ARG A 350 3.74 8.34 -22.35
C ARG A 350 2.55 7.38 -22.20
N TRP A 351 2.42 6.73 -21.03
CA TRP A 351 1.25 5.93 -20.72
C TRP A 351 -0.02 6.78 -20.77
N ASN A 352 -0.07 7.90 -20.07
CA ASN A 352 -1.24 8.78 -20.02
C ASN A 352 -1.59 9.42 -21.37
N GLU A 353 -0.61 9.51 -22.27
CA GLU A 353 -0.82 9.94 -23.66
C GLU A 353 -1.25 8.78 -24.59
N GLY A 354 -1.45 7.57 -24.05
CA GLY A 354 -1.86 6.38 -24.81
C GLY A 354 -0.78 5.77 -25.70
N ARG A 355 0.50 6.12 -25.46
CA ARG A 355 1.67 5.68 -26.27
C ARG A 355 2.40 4.46 -25.70
N VAL A 356 1.89 3.83 -24.67
CA VAL A 356 2.46 2.61 -24.05
C VAL A 356 1.39 1.53 -24.08
N GLU A 357 1.64 0.47 -24.83
CA GLU A 357 0.73 -0.69 -24.92
C GLU A 357 0.71 -1.47 -23.59
N LEU A 358 1.91 -1.79 -23.05
CA LEU A 358 2.05 -2.56 -21.83
C LEU A 358 2.88 -1.78 -20.80
N LEU A 359 2.27 -1.50 -19.66
CA LEU A 359 2.95 -0.91 -18.49
C LEU A 359 3.10 -1.97 -17.40
N LEU A 360 4.34 -2.37 -17.11
CA LEU A 360 4.67 -3.37 -16.11
C LEU A 360 4.80 -2.72 -14.75
N VAL A 361 4.03 -3.18 -13.78
CA VAL A 361 3.90 -2.51 -12.49
C VAL A 361 4.06 -3.51 -11.34
N HIS A 362 5.00 -3.24 -10.44
CA HIS A 362 5.04 -3.95 -9.17
C HIS A 362 4.08 -3.28 -8.19
N PRO A 363 3.15 -3.99 -7.52
CA PRO A 363 2.16 -3.39 -6.62
C PRO A 363 2.73 -2.47 -5.55
N LYS A 364 3.90 -2.79 -4.98
CA LYS A 364 4.59 -1.91 -4.03
C LYS A 364 5.04 -0.58 -4.64
N SER A 365 5.37 -0.56 -5.92
CA SER A 365 5.77 0.67 -6.64
C SER A 365 4.57 1.48 -7.10
N ALA A 366 3.45 0.80 -7.41
CA ALA A 366 2.19 1.44 -7.77
C ALA A 366 1.49 2.09 -6.57
N GLY A 367 1.83 1.69 -5.35
CA GLY A 367 1.10 2.04 -4.12
C GLY A 367 1.00 3.53 -3.81
N HIS A 368 1.66 4.44 -4.57
CA HIS A 368 1.82 5.80 -4.11
C HIS A 368 1.57 6.85 -5.20
N GLY A 369 0.39 7.45 -5.15
CA GLY A 369 0.10 8.75 -5.74
C GLY A 369 0.06 8.85 -7.28
N LEU A 370 0.33 7.77 -8.01
CA LEU A 370 0.40 7.80 -9.46
C LEU A 370 -0.97 7.96 -10.10
N ASN A 371 -1.06 8.79 -11.12
CA ASN A 371 -2.25 8.98 -11.94
C ASN A 371 -2.05 8.22 -13.26
N LEU A 372 -2.66 7.05 -13.38
CA LEU A 372 -2.56 6.20 -14.58
C LEU A 372 -3.89 6.04 -15.33
N GLN A 373 -4.96 6.69 -14.86
CA GLN A 373 -6.32 6.56 -15.39
C GLN A 373 -6.53 7.09 -16.80
N PHE A 374 -5.59 7.85 -17.34
CA PHE A 374 -5.73 8.47 -18.67
C PHE A 374 -5.18 7.59 -19.81
N GLY A 375 -4.27 6.66 -19.50
CA GLY A 375 -3.58 5.85 -20.51
C GLY A 375 -4.29 4.57 -20.90
N GLY A 376 -5.21 4.09 -20.08
CA GLY A 376 -5.94 2.85 -20.31
C GLY A 376 -6.97 2.56 -19.24
N CYS A 377 -7.68 1.46 -19.40
CA CYS A 377 -8.74 1.00 -18.48
C CYS A 377 -8.62 -0.50 -18.16
N LYS A 378 -7.51 -1.15 -18.52
CA LYS A 378 -7.31 -2.58 -18.29
C LYS A 378 -6.10 -2.83 -17.39
N ILE A 379 -6.28 -3.74 -16.43
CA ILE A 379 -5.22 -4.22 -15.55
C ILE A 379 -5.29 -5.74 -15.45
N ILE A 380 -4.14 -6.40 -15.55
CA ILE A 380 -3.99 -7.85 -15.38
C ILE A 380 -3.05 -8.08 -14.20
N PHE A 381 -3.51 -8.78 -13.17
CA PHE A 381 -2.65 -9.33 -12.15
C PHE A 381 -2.12 -10.68 -12.63
N LEU A 382 -0.88 -10.70 -13.08
CA LEU A 382 -0.17 -11.94 -13.44
C LEU A 382 0.05 -12.81 -12.21
N SER A 383 0.40 -12.19 -11.10
CA SER A 383 0.44 -12.77 -9.77
C SER A 383 -0.15 -11.80 -8.72
N LEU A 384 -0.78 -12.35 -7.70
CA LEU A 384 -1.46 -11.57 -6.67
C LEU A 384 -0.53 -11.23 -5.50
N PRO A 385 -0.59 -10.01 -4.96
CA PRO A 385 0.00 -9.73 -3.66
C PRO A 385 -0.85 -10.35 -2.53
N TRP A 386 -0.23 -10.74 -1.41
CA TRP A 386 -0.93 -11.15 -0.20
C TRP A 386 -1.65 -9.99 0.52
N SER A 387 -1.29 -8.76 0.20
CA SER A 387 -1.83 -7.55 0.81
C SER A 387 -3.03 -7.03 0.04
N LEU A 388 -4.20 -6.98 0.69
CA LEU A 388 -5.40 -6.34 0.15
C LEU A 388 -5.13 -4.89 -0.19
N GLU A 389 -4.41 -4.17 0.68
CA GLU A 389 -4.04 -2.77 0.44
C GLU A 389 -3.29 -2.58 -0.89
N LEU A 390 -2.26 -3.42 -1.16
CA LEU A 390 -1.51 -3.34 -2.42
C LEU A 390 -2.36 -3.68 -3.63
N TYR A 391 -3.25 -4.66 -3.49
CA TYR A 391 -4.20 -5.04 -4.54
C TYR A 391 -5.13 -3.87 -4.89
N GLU A 392 -5.79 -3.30 -3.88
CA GLU A 392 -6.72 -2.18 -4.05
C GLU A 392 -6.04 -0.91 -4.53
N GLN A 393 -4.86 -0.58 -3.99
CA GLN A 393 -4.08 0.57 -4.43
C GLN A 393 -3.66 0.46 -5.89
N THR A 394 -3.32 -0.74 -6.35
CA THR A 394 -2.94 -0.96 -7.75
C THR A 394 -4.13 -0.75 -8.69
N ILE A 395 -5.31 -1.28 -8.36
CA ILE A 395 -6.55 -1.03 -9.10
C ILE A 395 -6.91 0.45 -9.08
N GLY A 396 -6.79 1.10 -7.93
CA GLY A 396 -7.09 2.51 -7.74
C GLY A 396 -6.18 3.48 -8.53
N ARG A 397 -5.16 2.99 -9.26
CA ARG A 397 -4.40 3.81 -10.23
C ARG A 397 -5.17 4.03 -11.53
N LEU A 398 -6.01 3.10 -11.91
CA LEU A 398 -6.92 3.20 -13.07
C LEU A 398 -8.34 3.57 -12.66
N HIS A 399 -8.88 2.93 -11.61
CA HIS A 399 -10.25 3.13 -11.13
C HIS A 399 -10.32 4.29 -10.15
N ARG A 400 -10.32 5.50 -10.69
CA ARG A 400 -10.33 6.74 -9.92
C ARG A 400 -10.95 7.89 -10.71
N SER A 401 -11.16 9.03 -10.03
CA SER A 401 -11.72 10.25 -10.65
C SER A 401 -10.94 10.66 -11.91
N GLY A 402 -11.64 10.90 -12.98
CA GLY A 402 -11.09 11.22 -14.31
C GLY A 402 -11.02 10.02 -15.27
N GLN A 403 -11.25 8.79 -14.80
CA GLN A 403 -11.45 7.64 -15.68
C GLN A 403 -12.78 7.77 -16.41
N LYS A 404 -12.76 7.57 -17.73
CA LYS A 404 -13.94 7.73 -18.60
C LYS A 404 -14.55 6.40 -19.07
N HIS A 405 -13.83 5.30 -18.87
CA HIS A 405 -14.19 3.97 -19.37
C HIS A 405 -14.33 2.98 -18.22
N ASP A 406 -15.16 1.97 -18.40
CA ASP A 406 -15.23 0.83 -17.49
C ASP A 406 -13.83 0.24 -17.26
N VAL A 407 -13.49 -0.01 -16.01
CA VAL A 407 -12.19 -0.60 -15.66
C VAL A 407 -12.32 -2.12 -15.61
N TRP A 408 -11.46 -2.80 -16.33
CA TRP A 408 -11.40 -4.26 -16.41
C TRP A 408 -10.17 -4.77 -15.67
N CYS A 409 -10.41 -5.48 -14.59
CA CYS A 409 -9.38 -6.10 -13.77
C CYS A 409 -9.40 -7.61 -13.96
N TYR A 410 -8.39 -8.14 -14.61
CA TYR A 410 -8.22 -9.57 -14.81
C TYR A 410 -7.27 -10.14 -13.75
N VAL A 411 -7.70 -11.19 -13.07
CA VAL A 411 -6.93 -11.87 -12.03
C VAL A 411 -6.55 -13.25 -12.53
N MET A 412 -5.28 -13.46 -12.83
CA MET A 412 -4.78 -14.75 -13.31
C MET A 412 -4.56 -15.72 -12.16
N LEU A 413 -5.23 -16.85 -12.21
CA LEU A 413 -5.21 -17.87 -11.16
C LEU A 413 -4.80 -19.22 -11.76
N THR A 414 -3.76 -19.82 -11.22
CA THR A 414 -3.40 -21.20 -11.54
C THR A 414 -4.22 -22.14 -10.66
N ASN A 415 -5.02 -22.98 -11.33
CA ASN A 415 -5.97 -23.89 -10.67
C ASN A 415 -5.28 -24.84 -9.67
N LYS A 416 -5.93 -25.08 -8.54
CA LYS A 416 -5.50 -25.98 -7.45
C LYS A 416 -4.09 -25.62 -6.93
N THR A 417 -3.76 -24.34 -6.88
CA THR A 417 -2.50 -23.82 -6.33
C THR A 417 -2.75 -22.82 -5.21
N VAL A 418 -1.67 -22.27 -4.67
CA VAL A 418 -1.73 -21.22 -3.67
C VAL A 418 -2.40 -19.92 -4.19
N ASP A 419 -2.48 -19.71 -5.51
CA ASP A 419 -3.19 -18.56 -6.08
C ASP A 419 -4.64 -18.50 -5.62
N GLU A 420 -5.33 -19.65 -5.59
CA GLU A 420 -6.72 -19.71 -5.08
C GLU A 420 -6.82 -19.35 -3.60
N LYS A 421 -5.81 -19.73 -2.80
CA LYS A 421 -5.76 -19.36 -1.38
C LYS A 421 -5.51 -17.87 -1.18
N ILE A 422 -4.60 -17.28 -1.98
CA ILE A 422 -4.34 -15.83 -1.94
C ILE A 422 -5.60 -15.08 -2.32
N TRP A 423 -6.27 -15.50 -3.39
CA TRP A 423 -7.50 -14.88 -3.85
C TRP A 423 -8.61 -14.95 -2.81
N GLY A 424 -8.83 -16.11 -2.20
CA GLY A 424 -9.77 -16.27 -1.09
C GLY A 424 -9.42 -15.37 0.10
N ALA A 425 -8.14 -15.32 0.51
CA ALA A 425 -7.69 -14.47 1.60
C ALA A 425 -7.88 -12.96 1.32
N LEU A 426 -7.76 -12.51 0.08
CA LEU A 426 -8.05 -11.12 -0.29
C LEU A 426 -9.54 -10.80 -0.15
N HIS A 427 -10.42 -11.73 -0.54
CA HIS A 427 -11.87 -11.59 -0.35
C HIS A 427 -12.25 -11.53 1.12
N ASP A 428 -11.72 -12.43 1.96
CA ASP A 428 -11.99 -12.45 3.40
C ASP A 428 -11.55 -11.14 4.08
N LYS A 429 -10.37 -10.64 3.73
CA LYS A 429 -9.87 -9.36 4.24
C LYS A 429 -10.73 -8.18 3.77
N ARG A 430 -11.26 -8.23 2.56
CA ARG A 430 -12.18 -7.21 2.04
C ARG A 430 -13.47 -7.20 2.82
N ALA A 431 -14.06 -8.36 3.09
CA ALA A 431 -15.27 -8.48 3.90
C ALA A 431 -15.08 -7.90 5.31
N ILE A 432 -13.94 -8.16 5.96
CA ILE A 432 -13.59 -7.57 7.26
C ILE A 432 -13.47 -6.04 7.17
N ALA A 433 -12.84 -5.52 6.12
CA ALA A 433 -12.69 -4.08 5.93
C ALA A 433 -14.04 -3.39 5.71
N ASP A 434 -14.93 -4.00 4.93
CA ASP A 434 -16.27 -3.49 4.65
C ASP A 434 -17.12 -3.44 5.95
N ILE A 435 -17.10 -4.50 6.77
CA ILE A 435 -17.76 -4.53 8.08
C ILE A 435 -17.17 -3.46 9.00
N ALA A 436 -15.85 -3.29 9.03
CA ALA A 436 -15.20 -2.27 9.83
C ALA A 436 -15.65 -0.84 9.45
N MET A 437 -15.82 -0.57 8.15
CA MET A 437 -16.34 0.70 7.66
C MET A 437 -17.81 0.92 8.08
N GLU A 438 -18.64 -0.11 8.01
CA GLU A 438 -20.04 -0.02 8.46
C GLU A 438 -20.16 0.27 9.95
N GLU A 439 -19.36 -0.37 10.79
CA GLU A 439 -19.32 -0.13 12.25
C GLU A 439 -18.81 1.30 12.61
N LEU A 440 -18.08 1.95 11.72
CA LEU A 440 -17.62 3.33 11.91
C LEU A 440 -18.65 4.39 11.48
N LYS A 441 -19.65 4.03 10.68
CA LYS A 441 -20.77 4.90 10.32
C LYS A 441 -21.73 5.09 11.49
#